data_34a3cc2acb32da0378fd59cd976284c5
#
_entry.id   34a3cc2acb32da0378fd59cd976284c5
#
_cell.length_a   1.000
_cell.length_b   1.000
_cell.length_c   1.000
_cell.angle_alpha   90.00
_cell.angle_beta   90.00
_cell.angle_gamma   90.00
#
_symmetry.space_group_name_H-M   'P 1'
#
loop_
_entity.id
_entity.type
_entity.pdbx_description
1 polymer ?
#
loop_
_entity_poly.entity_id
_entity_poly.type
_entity_poly.pdbx_seq_one_letter_code
_entity_poly.pdbx_strand_id
1 'polypeptide(L)'
;MYSIFAAETASEVSQSAPIFPLVVTGLFFLTILVIAAWGMKKTKSVDDFFLAGHTLGPWVLAISYGAAYFSAVVFIGFAGTYGWQCSFKSLWVGVGNAVLGSWLAWVVLGKATRKMTRRLNASTMPEFFLARYGSHGMKFVGAFAIFVFLLPYSAGVFSGLTYLFQAVFHIDMKVALTAITAVTGVYLVFGGYKAAARIDFLQGMIMFVGAVAMVLFVAFFFARQYGGMGAAFSHATDMFNGRLAIAEQPVAEGGLGGKPVPGWLFWSVVFMSSMATWGMPQMVQKYYAIKDEGQIFKGSIVCFAFALVVGVAAYSIGAFAHLMPMDSLVATLNADGKIDVNQLVPSVLIHTLPSWFLAIVLLLVLSASMSTLCSLALTSASAFSIDVFRGYMAPRSSEKTALVVLRVSCAFFVVGAYLVALFNPSWIVALTSLTWAVVAGGFLAPYVYGLFWRGVTKAGAIAGMATGLIVSNGFYWGLFFLDSPASAKRLSPVVASIAMIAPFFVVPLVSLVTKKLDPELVSKAFDDAPNAESNPS
;
A
#
# COMPACT_ATOMS: atom_id res chain seq x y z
N MET A 1 -18.40 -9.46 -38.31
CA MET A 1 -17.37 -9.34 -37.24
C MET A 1 -17.97 -9.34 -35.82
N TYR A 2 -19.20 -8.82 -35.64
CA TYR A 2 -19.91 -8.80 -34.31
C TYR A 2 -20.37 -10.18 -33.85
N SER A 3 -20.77 -11.06 -34.78
CA SER A 3 -21.20 -12.43 -34.47
C SER A 3 -20.05 -13.36 -34.05
N ILE A 4 -18.83 -13.07 -34.47
CA ILE A 4 -17.66 -13.89 -34.14
C ILE A 4 -17.18 -13.53 -32.69
N PHE A 5 -17.13 -12.23 -32.31
CA PHE A 5 -16.75 -11.82 -30.98
C PHE A 5 -17.82 -12.11 -29.90
N ALA A 6 -19.11 -11.98 -30.23
CA ALA A 6 -20.20 -12.31 -29.31
C ALA A 6 -20.41 -13.83 -29.18
N ALA A 7 -20.11 -14.61 -30.21
CA ALA A 7 -20.17 -16.07 -30.17
C ALA A 7 -18.98 -16.68 -29.42
N GLU A 8 -17.76 -16.09 -29.55
CA GLU A 8 -16.61 -16.51 -28.73
C GLU A 8 -16.80 -16.20 -27.23
N THR A 9 -17.48 -15.10 -26.85
CA THR A 9 -17.74 -14.78 -25.43
C THR A 9 -18.88 -15.58 -24.80
N ALA A 10 -19.79 -16.16 -25.60
CA ALA A 10 -20.97 -16.87 -25.08
C ALA A 10 -20.85 -18.40 -25.14
N SER A 11 -19.97 -18.97 -25.97
CA SER A 11 -19.90 -20.42 -26.22
C SER A 11 -18.67 -21.13 -25.67
N GLU A 12 -17.65 -20.40 -25.13
CA GLU A 12 -16.44 -20.98 -24.57
C GLU A 12 -16.20 -20.54 -23.09
N VAL A 13 -17.20 -20.56 -22.22
CA VAL A 13 -16.96 -20.77 -20.81
C VAL A 13 -16.70 -22.27 -20.60
N SER A 14 -15.68 -22.77 -21.28
CA SER A 14 -15.06 -24.05 -20.98
C SER A 14 -14.45 -23.93 -19.58
N GLN A 15 -14.75 -24.87 -18.70
CA GLN A 15 -14.25 -24.98 -17.32
C GLN A 15 -12.71 -25.22 -17.21
N SER A 16 -11.96 -25.01 -18.30
CA SER A 16 -10.51 -25.12 -18.32
C SER A 16 -9.86 -23.76 -18.05
N ALA A 17 -8.90 -23.72 -17.13
CA ALA A 17 -8.10 -22.52 -16.87
C ALA A 17 -7.54 -21.94 -18.17
N PRO A 18 -7.65 -20.61 -18.42
CA PRO A 18 -7.20 -20.02 -19.68
C PRO A 18 -5.67 -20.16 -19.79
N ILE A 19 -5.24 -20.96 -20.77
CA ILE A 19 -3.82 -21.34 -20.97
C ILE A 19 -2.94 -20.10 -21.15
N PHE A 20 -3.38 -19.12 -21.91
CA PHE A 20 -2.59 -17.92 -22.20
C PHE A 20 -2.26 -17.10 -20.94
N PRO A 21 -3.21 -16.69 -20.08
CA PRO A 21 -2.91 -16.08 -18.80
C PRO A 21 -1.99 -16.91 -17.90
N LEU A 22 -2.15 -18.24 -17.91
CA LEU A 22 -1.31 -19.14 -17.11
C LEU A 22 0.15 -19.11 -17.58
N VAL A 23 0.40 -19.22 -18.89
CA VAL A 23 1.74 -19.15 -19.48
C VAL A 23 2.39 -17.80 -19.22
N VAL A 24 1.68 -16.70 -19.43
CA VAL A 24 2.19 -15.35 -19.21
C VAL A 24 2.54 -15.13 -17.74
N THR A 25 1.70 -15.58 -16.81
CA THR A 25 1.96 -15.52 -15.37
C THR A 25 3.17 -16.38 -14.98
N GLY A 26 3.29 -17.58 -15.53
CA GLY A 26 4.44 -18.46 -15.28
C GLY A 26 5.76 -17.84 -15.77
N LEU A 27 5.76 -17.24 -16.97
CA LEU A 27 6.93 -16.53 -17.50
C LEU A 27 7.30 -15.31 -16.65
N PHE A 28 6.31 -14.58 -16.17
CA PHE A 28 6.53 -13.44 -15.25
C PHE A 28 7.19 -13.90 -13.95
N PHE A 29 6.65 -14.93 -13.30
CA PHE A 29 7.27 -15.46 -12.07
C PHE A 29 8.68 -15.99 -12.31
N LEU A 30 8.90 -16.70 -13.41
CA LEU A 30 10.24 -17.18 -13.79
C LEU A 30 11.22 -16.01 -13.96
N THR A 31 10.80 -14.95 -14.64
CA THR A 31 11.62 -13.74 -14.84
C THR A 31 12.00 -13.11 -13.50
N ILE A 32 11.05 -12.97 -12.59
CA ILE A 32 11.31 -12.41 -11.26
C ILE A 32 12.26 -13.30 -10.45
N LEU A 33 12.09 -14.62 -10.48
CA LEU A 33 12.98 -15.54 -9.78
C LEU A 33 14.40 -15.50 -10.33
N VAL A 34 14.57 -15.37 -11.65
CA VAL A 34 15.90 -15.22 -12.30
C VAL A 34 16.56 -13.91 -11.85
N ILE A 35 15.81 -12.79 -11.84
CA ILE A 35 16.34 -11.49 -11.38
C ILE A 35 16.67 -11.53 -9.87
N ALA A 36 15.85 -12.19 -9.07
CA ALA A 36 16.12 -12.39 -7.64
C ALA A 36 17.39 -13.20 -7.39
N ALA A 37 17.57 -14.30 -8.11
CA ALA A 37 18.78 -15.14 -8.04
C ALA A 37 20.06 -14.36 -8.46
N TRP A 38 19.95 -13.51 -9.48
CA TRP A 38 21.03 -12.62 -9.88
C TRP A 38 21.35 -11.57 -8.81
N GLY A 39 20.31 -10.97 -8.20
CA GLY A 39 20.45 -9.98 -7.13
C GLY A 39 21.11 -10.57 -5.88
N MET A 40 20.77 -11.81 -5.53
CA MET A 40 21.36 -12.52 -4.39
C MET A 40 22.89 -12.60 -4.47
N LYS A 41 23.45 -12.82 -5.66
CA LYS A 41 24.91 -12.88 -5.87
C LYS A 41 25.62 -11.55 -5.66
N LYS A 42 24.91 -10.42 -5.76
CA LYS A 42 25.46 -9.06 -5.66
C LYS A 42 25.25 -8.39 -4.30
N THR A 43 24.43 -8.96 -3.43
CA THR A 43 24.13 -8.41 -2.10
C THR A 43 25.10 -8.95 -1.07
N LYS A 44 26.01 -8.11 -0.57
CA LYS A 44 27.09 -8.52 0.35
C LYS A 44 26.97 -7.93 1.75
N SER A 45 26.22 -6.83 1.94
CA SER A 45 26.03 -6.15 3.22
C SER A 45 24.54 -5.92 3.54
N VAL A 46 24.25 -5.58 4.79
CA VAL A 46 22.90 -5.17 5.24
C VAL A 46 22.47 -3.89 4.53
N ASP A 47 23.38 -2.93 4.35
CA ASP A 47 23.12 -1.67 3.64
C ASP A 47 22.82 -1.89 2.14
N ASP A 48 23.55 -2.77 1.47
CA ASP A 48 23.23 -3.21 0.11
C ASP A 48 21.85 -3.88 0.03
N PHE A 49 21.52 -4.68 1.06
CA PHE A 49 20.23 -5.38 1.12
C PHE A 49 19.08 -4.43 1.38
N PHE A 50 19.26 -3.33 2.13
CA PHE A 50 18.19 -2.48 2.64
C PHE A 50 18.05 -1.12 1.92
N LEU A 51 19.15 -0.47 1.48
CA LEU A 51 19.15 0.86 0.86
C LEU A 51 19.80 0.93 -0.53
N ALA A 52 20.20 -0.21 -1.10
CA ALA A 52 20.95 -0.29 -2.37
C ALA A 52 22.18 0.62 -2.43
N GLY A 53 22.80 0.90 -1.30
CA GLY A 53 23.99 1.76 -1.20
C GLY A 53 23.75 3.19 -1.65
N HIS A 54 22.51 3.72 -1.56
CA HIS A 54 22.14 5.10 -1.95
C HIS A 54 22.46 5.46 -3.41
N THR A 55 22.37 4.51 -4.35
CA THR A 55 22.79 4.71 -5.75
C THR A 55 21.66 4.94 -6.74
N LEU A 56 20.40 4.96 -6.28
CA LEU A 56 19.24 4.98 -7.15
C LEU A 56 18.89 6.40 -7.63
N GLY A 57 18.60 6.51 -8.92
CA GLY A 57 18.14 7.76 -9.52
C GLY A 57 16.69 8.11 -9.17
N PRO A 58 16.29 9.39 -9.32
CA PRO A 58 14.97 9.89 -8.90
C PRO A 58 13.80 9.23 -9.64
N TRP A 59 13.96 8.92 -10.91
CA TRP A 59 12.94 8.26 -11.73
C TRP A 59 12.63 6.85 -11.22
N VAL A 60 13.69 6.08 -10.92
CA VAL A 60 13.55 4.71 -10.40
C VAL A 60 12.86 4.74 -9.05
N LEU A 61 13.26 5.67 -8.17
CA LEU A 61 12.66 5.78 -6.84
C LEU A 61 11.23 6.31 -6.88
N ALA A 62 10.91 7.26 -7.78
CA ALA A 62 9.56 7.79 -7.92
C ALA A 62 8.58 6.71 -8.42
N ILE A 63 8.97 5.94 -9.44
CA ILE A 63 8.17 4.82 -9.93
C ILE A 63 8.09 3.69 -8.89
N SER A 64 9.21 3.38 -8.20
CA SER A 64 9.21 2.41 -7.10
C SER A 64 8.34 2.85 -5.92
N TYR A 65 8.27 4.16 -5.62
CA TYR A 65 7.34 4.71 -4.63
C TYR A 65 5.90 4.48 -5.06
N GLY A 66 5.55 4.87 -6.29
CA GLY A 66 4.22 4.66 -6.85
C GLY A 66 3.83 3.18 -6.88
N ALA A 67 4.74 2.31 -7.35
CA ALA A 67 4.51 0.86 -7.39
C ALA A 67 4.32 0.24 -6.00
N ALA A 68 5.03 0.74 -4.97
CA ALA A 68 4.86 0.28 -3.59
C ALA A 68 3.58 0.81 -2.92
N TYR A 69 3.03 1.92 -3.43
CA TYR A 69 1.81 2.54 -2.90
C TYR A 69 0.55 1.82 -3.37
N PHE A 70 0.50 1.45 -4.65
CA PHE A 70 -0.65 0.79 -5.23
C PHE A 70 -0.43 -0.73 -5.28
N SER A 71 -1.42 -1.51 -4.83
CA SER A 71 -1.38 -2.97 -4.82
C SER A 71 -2.76 -3.54 -5.10
N ALA A 72 -2.91 -4.86 -5.05
CA ALA A 72 -4.23 -5.49 -5.10
C ALA A 72 -5.20 -4.93 -4.05
N VAL A 73 -4.72 -4.39 -2.93
CA VAL A 73 -5.57 -3.72 -1.94
C VAL A 73 -6.33 -2.54 -2.57
N VAL A 74 -5.65 -1.73 -3.40
CA VAL A 74 -6.30 -0.59 -4.09
C VAL A 74 -7.16 -1.09 -5.24
N PHE A 75 -6.62 -1.96 -6.12
CA PHE A 75 -7.34 -2.41 -7.32
C PHE A 75 -8.56 -3.27 -7.00
N ILE A 76 -8.49 -4.11 -5.96
CA ILE A 76 -9.57 -5.05 -5.61
C ILE A 76 -10.35 -4.54 -4.41
N GLY A 77 -9.69 -4.30 -3.28
CA GLY A 77 -10.35 -3.95 -2.02
C GLY A 77 -10.99 -2.57 -2.03
N PHE A 78 -10.17 -1.52 -2.20
CA PHE A 78 -10.68 -0.14 -2.15
C PHE A 78 -11.52 0.21 -3.39
N ALA A 79 -11.09 -0.16 -4.59
CA ALA A 79 -11.81 0.11 -5.84
C ALA A 79 -13.16 -0.63 -5.86
N GLY A 80 -13.21 -1.90 -5.44
CA GLY A 80 -14.46 -2.64 -5.32
C GLY A 80 -15.37 -2.01 -4.27
N THR A 81 -14.87 -1.78 -3.04
CA THR A 81 -15.68 -1.25 -1.94
C THR A 81 -16.24 0.15 -2.25
N TYR A 82 -15.36 1.10 -2.60
CA TYR A 82 -15.80 2.51 -2.76
C TYR A 82 -16.33 2.80 -4.16
N GLY A 83 -15.92 2.03 -5.18
CA GLY A 83 -16.57 2.08 -6.50
C GLY A 83 -18.03 1.67 -6.40
N TRP A 84 -18.35 0.59 -5.68
CA TRP A 84 -19.72 0.16 -5.46
C TRP A 84 -20.52 1.13 -4.58
N GLN A 85 -19.96 1.56 -3.44
CA GLN A 85 -20.67 2.38 -2.47
C GLN A 85 -20.76 3.85 -2.83
N CYS A 86 -19.89 4.37 -3.70
CA CYS A 86 -19.76 5.81 -3.99
C CYS A 86 -19.68 6.11 -5.49
N SER A 87 -19.75 5.11 -6.38
CA SER A 87 -19.60 5.25 -7.82
C SER A 87 -18.37 6.11 -8.19
N PHE A 88 -18.46 6.99 -9.17
CA PHE A 88 -17.36 7.87 -9.60
C PHE A 88 -16.88 8.89 -8.57
N LYS A 89 -17.63 9.12 -7.48
CA LYS A 89 -17.10 9.89 -6.35
C LYS A 89 -15.84 9.24 -5.76
N SER A 90 -15.69 7.92 -5.87
CA SER A 90 -14.51 7.18 -5.45
C SER A 90 -13.20 7.64 -6.12
N LEU A 91 -13.25 8.28 -7.29
CA LEU A 91 -12.10 8.87 -7.98
C LEU A 91 -11.35 9.89 -7.11
N TRP A 92 -12.04 10.58 -6.20
CA TRP A 92 -11.42 11.51 -5.26
C TRP A 92 -10.42 10.84 -4.31
N VAL A 93 -10.57 9.53 -4.07
CA VAL A 93 -9.54 8.77 -3.32
C VAL A 93 -8.26 8.69 -4.14
N GLY A 94 -8.35 8.36 -5.45
CA GLY A 94 -7.20 8.36 -6.37
C GLY A 94 -6.55 9.73 -6.51
N VAL A 95 -7.35 10.81 -6.62
CA VAL A 95 -6.85 12.20 -6.67
C VAL A 95 -6.15 12.58 -5.37
N GLY A 96 -6.76 12.26 -4.22
CA GLY A 96 -6.13 12.49 -2.90
C GLY A 96 -4.79 11.77 -2.76
N ASN A 97 -4.74 10.51 -3.19
CA ASN A 97 -3.50 9.72 -3.18
C ASN A 97 -2.41 10.32 -4.09
N ALA A 98 -2.79 10.88 -5.24
CA ALA A 98 -1.85 11.54 -6.14
C ALA A 98 -1.35 12.88 -5.57
N VAL A 99 -2.26 13.74 -5.12
CA VAL A 99 -1.93 15.09 -4.65
C VAL A 99 -1.29 15.06 -3.27
N LEU A 100 -1.97 14.51 -2.27
CA LEU A 100 -1.53 14.51 -0.88
C LEU A 100 -0.53 13.39 -0.60
N GLY A 101 -0.87 12.16 -1.02
CA GLY A 101 -0.09 10.97 -0.70
C GLY A 101 1.20 10.82 -1.50
N SER A 102 1.27 11.42 -2.69
CA SER A 102 2.44 11.33 -3.57
C SER A 102 3.13 12.68 -3.74
N TRP A 103 2.55 13.62 -4.48
CA TRP A 103 3.20 14.88 -4.81
C TRP A 103 3.60 15.69 -3.57
N LEU A 104 2.63 15.99 -2.70
CA LEU A 104 2.89 16.82 -1.51
C LEU A 104 3.84 16.10 -0.53
N ALA A 105 3.71 14.78 -0.38
CA ALA A 105 4.62 13.98 0.45
C ALA A 105 6.07 14.11 -0.05
N TRP A 106 6.32 14.03 -1.35
CA TRP A 106 7.66 14.19 -1.94
C TRP A 106 8.20 15.59 -1.77
N VAL A 107 7.38 16.62 -2.03
CA VAL A 107 7.79 18.03 -1.94
C VAL A 107 8.12 18.41 -0.49
N VAL A 108 7.28 18.01 0.46
CA VAL A 108 7.44 18.39 1.87
C VAL A 108 8.48 17.50 2.55
N LEU A 109 8.35 16.18 2.47
CA LEU A 109 9.18 15.27 3.27
C LEU A 109 10.50 14.92 2.58
N GLY A 110 10.53 14.81 1.26
CA GLY A 110 11.67 14.22 0.54
C GLY A 110 13.02 14.83 0.90
N LYS A 111 13.17 16.16 0.71
CA LYS A 111 14.43 16.87 0.99
C LYS A 111 14.75 16.91 2.48
N ALA A 112 13.75 17.20 3.33
CA ALA A 112 13.94 17.28 4.77
C ALA A 112 14.37 15.92 5.35
N THR A 113 13.69 14.85 4.94
CA THR A 113 14.05 13.48 5.32
C THR A 113 15.48 13.14 4.91
N ARG A 114 15.83 13.33 3.64
CA ARG A 114 17.14 12.96 3.12
C ARG A 114 18.27 13.71 3.85
N LYS A 115 18.12 15.02 4.03
CA LYS A 115 19.11 15.85 4.72
C LYS A 115 19.29 15.42 6.18
N MET A 116 18.20 15.24 6.91
CA MET A 116 18.26 14.89 8.34
C MET A 116 18.76 13.46 8.57
N THR A 117 18.31 12.49 7.78
CA THR A 117 18.75 11.08 7.94
C THR A 117 20.24 10.89 7.64
N ARG A 118 20.80 11.65 6.69
CA ARG A 118 22.25 11.67 6.46
C ARG A 118 23.01 12.24 7.66
N ARG A 119 22.55 13.35 8.23
CA ARG A 119 23.17 13.97 9.43
C ARG A 119 23.11 13.06 10.65
N LEU A 120 21.98 12.43 10.86
CA LEU A 120 21.75 11.53 11.99
C LEU A 120 22.33 10.13 11.79
N ASN A 121 22.80 9.80 10.56
CA ASN A 121 23.23 8.46 10.16
C ASN A 121 22.16 7.40 10.47
N ALA A 122 20.88 7.71 10.15
CA ALA A 122 19.75 6.85 10.41
C ALA A 122 19.32 6.13 9.12
N SER A 123 19.27 4.81 9.15
CA SER A 123 18.87 3.96 8.03
C SER A 123 17.40 3.53 8.10
N THR A 124 16.82 3.49 9.31
CA THR A 124 15.43 3.11 9.56
C THR A 124 14.67 4.24 10.27
N MET A 125 13.33 4.18 10.23
CA MET A 125 12.51 5.14 10.97
C MET A 125 12.66 4.99 12.49
N PRO A 126 12.76 3.78 13.10
CA PRO A 126 13.10 3.62 14.51
C PRO A 126 14.48 4.20 14.89
N GLU A 127 15.50 4.05 14.01
CA GLU A 127 16.80 4.71 14.22
C GLU A 127 16.69 6.24 14.18
N PHE A 128 15.88 6.78 13.28
CA PHE A 128 15.60 8.22 13.26
C PHE A 128 15.02 8.70 14.61
N PHE A 129 14.06 7.98 15.18
CA PHE A 129 13.49 8.35 16.48
C PHE A 129 14.53 8.28 17.61
N LEU A 130 15.40 7.27 17.60
CA LEU A 130 16.51 7.20 18.55
C LEU A 130 17.47 8.38 18.40
N ALA A 131 17.95 8.61 17.19
CA ALA A 131 18.96 9.63 16.91
C ALA A 131 18.43 11.06 17.11
N ARG A 132 17.14 11.30 16.80
CA ARG A 132 16.50 12.63 16.91
C ARG A 132 16.05 12.96 18.34
N TYR A 133 15.57 11.96 19.09
CA TYR A 133 14.96 12.18 20.40
C TYR A 133 15.73 11.57 21.58
N GLY A 134 16.79 10.83 21.31
CA GLY A 134 17.54 10.11 22.36
C GLY A 134 16.69 9.06 23.08
N SER A 135 15.72 8.43 22.39
CA SER A 135 14.75 7.53 23.01
C SER A 135 14.86 6.08 22.51
N HIS A 136 15.51 5.24 23.32
CA HIS A 136 15.55 3.79 23.09
C HIS A 136 14.14 3.16 23.09
N GLY A 137 13.23 3.66 23.95
CA GLY A 137 11.84 3.19 24.00
C GLY A 137 11.09 3.42 22.68
N MET A 138 11.23 4.62 22.08
CA MET A 138 10.62 4.90 20.78
C MET A 138 11.21 4.02 19.65
N LYS A 139 12.53 3.77 19.68
CA LYS A 139 13.15 2.84 18.73
C LYS A 139 12.56 1.44 18.84
N PHE A 140 12.48 0.90 20.07
CA PHE A 140 11.98 -0.45 20.31
C PHE A 140 10.49 -0.58 19.96
N VAL A 141 9.64 0.32 20.49
CA VAL A 141 8.19 0.32 20.21
C VAL A 141 7.93 0.54 18.73
N GLY A 142 8.68 1.44 18.08
CA GLY A 142 8.59 1.68 16.65
C GLY A 142 8.94 0.44 15.82
N ALA A 143 10.04 -0.23 16.13
CA ALA A 143 10.46 -1.46 15.45
C ALA A 143 9.44 -2.60 15.65
N PHE A 144 8.92 -2.76 16.87
CA PHE A 144 7.88 -3.73 17.18
C PHE A 144 6.58 -3.44 16.42
N ALA A 145 6.13 -2.19 16.42
CA ALA A 145 4.93 -1.79 15.70
C ALA A 145 5.06 -2.03 14.19
N ILE A 146 6.21 -1.73 13.58
CA ILE A 146 6.49 -2.02 12.18
C ILE A 146 6.41 -3.52 11.92
N PHE A 147 7.14 -4.32 12.71
CA PHE A 147 7.23 -5.76 12.49
C PHE A 147 5.86 -6.45 12.59
N VAL A 148 5.05 -6.09 13.59
CA VAL A 148 3.75 -6.72 13.85
C VAL A 148 2.65 -6.16 12.94
N PHE A 149 2.51 -4.84 12.84
CA PHE A 149 1.35 -4.25 12.18
C PHE A 149 1.49 -4.11 10.65
N LEU A 150 2.65 -4.35 10.05
CA LEU A 150 2.73 -4.52 8.60
C LEU A 150 2.22 -5.90 8.13
N LEU A 151 2.09 -6.91 9.03
CA LEU A 151 1.54 -8.22 8.71
C LEU A 151 0.10 -8.16 8.18
N PRO A 152 -0.86 -7.49 8.88
CA PRO A 152 -2.22 -7.35 8.37
C PRO A 152 -2.30 -6.66 7.00
N TYR A 153 -1.47 -5.67 6.74
CA TYR A 153 -1.43 -5.04 5.42
C TYR A 153 -0.98 -6.03 4.33
N SER A 154 0.10 -6.76 4.60
CA SER A 154 0.59 -7.79 3.66
C SER A 154 -0.43 -8.89 3.43
N ALA A 155 -1.17 -9.29 4.46
CA ALA A 155 -2.28 -10.22 4.35
C ALA A 155 -3.39 -9.68 3.43
N GLY A 156 -3.74 -8.40 3.54
CA GLY A 156 -4.68 -7.73 2.64
C GLY A 156 -4.22 -7.74 1.19
N VAL A 157 -2.91 -7.56 0.93
CA VAL A 157 -2.32 -7.63 -0.42
C VAL A 157 -2.42 -9.05 -0.98
N PHE A 158 -2.06 -10.08 -0.20
CA PHE A 158 -2.20 -11.48 -0.58
C PHE A 158 -3.65 -11.84 -0.89
N SER A 159 -4.59 -11.45 -0.02
CA SER A 159 -6.03 -11.71 -0.22
C SER A 159 -6.55 -11.07 -1.51
N GLY A 160 -6.25 -9.80 -1.76
CA GLY A 160 -6.69 -9.11 -2.97
C GLY A 160 -6.17 -9.78 -4.24
N LEU A 161 -4.91 -10.20 -4.24
CA LEU A 161 -4.32 -10.93 -5.37
C LEU A 161 -4.99 -12.29 -5.57
N THR A 162 -5.32 -12.98 -4.47
CA THR A 162 -5.98 -14.30 -4.50
C THR A 162 -7.37 -14.21 -5.11
N TYR A 163 -8.16 -13.16 -4.82
CA TYR A 163 -9.47 -12.96 -5.45
C TYR A 163 -9.38 -12.86 -6.97
N LEU A 164 -8.38 -12.12 -7.50
CA LEU A 164 -8.19 -12.03 -8.94
C LEU A 164 -7.76 -13.38 -9.55
N PHE A 165 -6.85 -14.10 -8.90
CA PHE A 165 -6.41 -15.42 -9.36
C PHE A 165 -7.54 -16.45 -9.36
N GLN A 166 -8.33 -16.48 -8.29
CA GLN A 166 -9.52 -17.33 -8.22
C GLN A 166 -10.49 -17.04 -9.37
N ALA A 167 -10.75 -15.78 -9.64
CA ALA A 167 -11.69 -15.36 -10.66
C ALA A 167 -11.19 -15.69 -12.08
N VAL A 168 -9.87 -15.55 -12.37
CA VAL A 168 -9.31 -15.80 -13.70
C VAL A 168 -9.03 -17.26 -13.96
N PHE A 169 -8.53 -18.01 -12.96
CA PHE A 169 -8.09 -19.40 -13.14
C PHE A 169 -9.09 -20.44 -12.61
N HIS A 170 -10.18 -20.00 -11.97
CA HIS A 170 -11.19 -20.87 -11.36
C HIS A 170 -10.63 -21.90 -10.38
N ILE A 171 -9.57 -21.53 -9.64
CA ILE A 171 -8.92 -22.37 -8.62
C ILE A 171 -9.40 -22.03 -7.23
N ASP A 172 -9.29 -23.01 -6.31
CA ASP A 172 -9.63 -22.77 -4.90
C ASP A 172 -8.79 -21.64 -4.31
N MET A 173 -9.41 -20.81 -3.47
CA MET A 173 -8.81 -19.63 -2.87
C MET A 173 -7.57 -19.96 -2.02
N LYS A 174 -7.58 -21.08 -1.29
CA LYS A 174 -6.44 -21.51 -0.46
C LYS A 174 -5.28 -21.99 -1.31
N VAL A 175 -5.57 -22.64 -2.44
CA VAL A 175 -4.56 -23.09 -3.42
C VAL A 175 -3.90 -21.86 -4.07
N ALA A 176 -4.70 -20.88 -4.52
CA ALA A 176 -4.19 -19.63 -5.09
C ALA A 176 -3.31 -18.88 -4.08
N LEU A 177 -3.80 -18.68 -2.85
CA LEU A 177 -3.08 -18.01 -1.78
C LEU A 177 -1.75 -18.70 -1.47
N THR A 178 -1.74 -20.03 -1.36
CA THR A 178 -0.54 -20.80 -1.06
C THR A 178 0.49 -20.69 -2.19
N ALA A 179 0.06 -20.85 -3.45
CA ALA A 179 0.96 -20.74 -4.60
C ALA A 179 1.58 -19.35 -4.74
N ILE A 180 0.76 -18.29 -4.62
CA ILE A 180 1.22 -16.90 -4.66
C ILE A 180 2.23 -16.62 -3.56
N THR A 181 1.90 -17.05 -2.32
CA THR A 181 2.77 -16.83 -1.15
C THR A 181 4.09 -17.58 -1.29
N ALA A 182 4.08 -18.82 -1.78
CA ALA A 182 5.29 -19.60 -1.96
C ALA A 182 6.25 -18.93 -2.97
N VAL A 183 5.75 -18.54 -4.14
CA VAL A 183 6.58 -17.87 -5.17
C VAL A 183 7.08 -16.52 -4.69
N THR A 184 6.19 -15.72 -4.08
CA THR A 184 6.54 -14.40 -3.56
C THR A 184 7.53 -14.51 -2.41
N GLY A 185 7.34 -15.48 -1.51
CA GLY A 185 8.24 -15.73 -0.38
C GLY A 185 9.66 -16.08 -0.81
N VAL A 186 9.83 -16.94 -1.80
CA VAL A 186 11.15 -17.26 -2.37
C VAL A 186 11.83 -15.98 -2.91
N TYR A 187 11.10 -15.19 -3.69
CA TYR A 187 11.61 -13.94 -4.21
C TYR A 187 12.01 -12.93 -3.11
N LEU A 188 11.17 -12.76 -2.08
CA LEU A 188 11.41 -11.80 -1.00
C LEU A 188 12.60 -12.18 -0.13
N VAL A 189 12.73 -13.46 0.22
CA VAL A 189 13.80 -13.94 1.11
C VAL A 189 15.17 -13.86 0.43
N PHE A 190 15.25 -14.10 -0.88
CA PHE A 190 16.51 -14.18 -1.61
C PHE A 190 16.89 -12.92 -2.38
N GLY A 191 15.93 -12.10 -2.84
CA GLY A 191 16.17 -11.00 -3.77
C GLY A 191 16.94 -9.80 -3.23
N GLY A 192 16.67 -9.33 -2.02
CA GLY A 192 17.26 -8.09 -1.45
C GLY A 192 16.84 -6.80 -2.17
N TYR A 193 17.08 -5.61 -1.54
CA TYR A 193 16.55 -4.33 -2.04
C TYR A 193 17.16 -3.87 -3.38
N LYS A 194 18.41 -4.19 -3.67
CA LYS A 194 19.06 -3.77 -4.93
C LYS A 194 18.45 -4.46 -6.16
N ALA A 195 18.05 -5.72 -6.02
CA ALA A 195 17.25 -6.42 -7.01
C ALA A 195 15.81 -5.88 -7.01
N ALA A 196 15.21 -5.74 -5.82
CA ALA A 196 13.86 -5.24 -5.63
C ALA A 196 13.62 -3.89 -6.31
N ALA A 197 14.48 -2.89 -6.12
CA ALA A 197 14.28 -1.56 -6.70
C ALA A 197 14.30 -1.55 -8.24
N ARG A 198 15.06 -2.44 -8.88
CA ARG A 198 15.05 -2.60 -10.35
C ARG A 198 13.81 -3.34 -10.83
N ILE A 199 13.40 -4.35 -10.09
CA ILE A 199 12.16 -5.08 -10.34
C ILE A 199 10.97 -4.15 -10.12
N ASP A 200 10.95 -3.36 -9.04
CA ASP A 200 9.93 -2.35 -8.77
C ASP A 200 9.78 -1.35 -9.92
N PHE A 201 10.89 -0.94 -10.55
CA PHE A 201 10.84 -0.06 -11.71
C PHE A 201 10.15 -0.73 -12.90
N LEU A 202 10.53 -1.97 -13.23
CA LEU A 202 9.90 -2.75 -14.29
C LEU A 202 8.41 -2.98 -13.98
N GLN A 203 8.12 -3.40 -12.76
CA GLN A 203 6.75 -3.61 -12.27
C GLN A 203 5.93 -2.33 -12.33
N GLY A 204 6.52 -1.19 -11.95
CA GLY A 204 5.87 0.12 -12.04
C GLY A 204 5.54 0.52 -13.48
N MET A 205 6.42 0.22 -14.45
CA MET A 205 6.13 0.44 -15.87
C MET A 205 4.98 -0.45 -16.36
N ILE A 206 4.96 -1.73 -15.98
CA ILE A 206 3.86 -2.65 -16.28
C ILE A 206 2.55 -2.12 -15.67
N MET A 207 2.60 -1.64 -14.42
CA MET A 207 1.45 -1.05 -13.75
C MET A 207 0.91 0.17 -14.47
N PHE A 208 1.78 1.10 -14.84
CA PHE A 208 1.38 2.36 -15.50
C PHE A 208 0.72 2.09 -16.85
N VAL A 209 1.40 1.33 -17.71
CA VAL A 209 0.90 0.99 -19.05
C VAL A 209 -0.35 0.12 -18.95
N GLY A 210 -0.33 -0.88 -18.08
CA GLY A 210 -1.47 -1.78 -17.87
C GLY A 210 -2.70 -1.06 -17.31
N ALA A 211 -2.53 -0.11 -16.39
CA ALA A 211 -3.63 0.67 -15.81
C ALA A 211 -4.30 1.57 -16.86
N VAL A 212 -3.50 2.25 -17.69
CA VAL A 212 -4.02 3.05 -18.82
C VAL A 212 -4.78 2.15 -19.78
N ALA A 213 -4.18 1.05 -20.21
CA ALA A 213 -4.79 0.13 -21.15
C ALA A 213 -6.08 -0.48 -20.57
N MET A 214 -6.07 -0.89 -19.30
CA MET A 214 -7.22 -1.47 -18.59
C MET A 214 -8.41 -0.50 -18.56
N VAL A 215 -8.20 0.73 -18.11
CA VAL A 215 -9.31 1.69 -18.00
C VAL A 215 -9.85 2.10 -19.36
N LEU A 216 -8.96 2.30 -20.34
CA LEU A 216 -9.38 2.64 -21.70
C LEU A 216 -10.19 1.53 -22.35
N PHE A 217 -9.80 0.27 -22.15
CA PHE A 217 -10.52 -0.86 -22.73
C PHE A 217 -11.90 -1.04 -22.09
N VAL A 218 -11.98 -1.03 -20.76
CA VAL A 218 -13.26 -1.13 -20.03
C VAL A 218 -14.18 0.04 -20.37
N ALA A 219 -13.64 1.26 -20.38
CA ALA A 219 -14.40 2.43 -20.73
C ALA A 219 -14.90 2.41 -22.19
N PHE A 220 -14.06 1.95 -23.13
CA PHE A 220 -14.46 1.77 -24.51
C PHE A 220 -15.53 0.69 -24.69
N PHE A 221 -15.42 -0.42 -23.95
CA PHE A 221 -16.44 -1.48 -23.96
C PHE A 221 -17.82 -0.92 -23.58
N PHE A 222 -17.93 -0.22 -22.47
CA PHE A 222 -19.20 0.37 -22.03
C PHE A 222 -19.64 1.55 -22.93
N ALA A 223 -18.68 2.38 -23.40
CA ALA A 223 -19.02 3.45 -24.36
C ALA A 223 -19.66 2.90 -25.63
N ARG A 224 -19.18 1.78 -26.14
CA ARG A 224 -19.76 1.12 -27.32
C ARG A 224 -21.15 0.55 -27.01
N GLN A 225 -21.35 -0.01 -25.81
CA GLN A 225 -22.63 -0.58 -25.40
C GLN A 225 -23.72 0.50 -25.24
N TYR A 226 -23.37 1.67 -24.73
CA TYR A 226 -24.31 2.75 -24.40
C TYR A 226 -24.29 3.93 -25.37
N GLY A 227 -23.61 3.82 -26.52
CA GLY A 227 -23.63 4.85 -27.56
C GLY A 227 -22.69 6.04 -27.33
N GLY A 228 -21.69 5.89 -26.46
CA GLY A 228 -20.63 6.88 -26.21
C GLY A 228 -20.17 6.94 -24.77
N MET A 229 -18.98 7.53 -24.57
CA MET A 229 -18.37 7.62 -23.22
C MET A 229 -19.24 8.42 -22.25
N GLY A 230 -19.78 9.57 -22.68
CA GLY A 230 -20.66 10.39 -21.87
C GLY A 230 -21.95 9.66 -21.48
N ALA A 231 -22.54 8.93 -22.42
CA ALA A 231 -23.73 8.11 -22.16
C ALA A 231 -23.44 6.97 -21.17
N ALA A 232 -22.33 6.27 -21.30
CA ALA A 232 -21.92 5.22 -20.35
C ALA A 232 -21.72 5.79 -18.95
N PHE A 233 -21.08 6.96 -18.83
CA PHE A 233 -20.85 7.63 -17.56
C PHE A 233 -22.15 8.10 -16.90
N SER A 234 -23.05 8.71 -17.69
CA SER A 234 -24.40 9.13 -17.23
C SER A 234 -25.18 7.92 -16.76
N HIS A 235 -25.23 6.86 -17.59
CA HIS A 235 -25.99 5.65 -17.27
C HIS A 235 -25.48 4.95 -16.00
N ALA A 236 -24.16 4.85 -15.81
CA ALA A 236 -23.59 4.32 -14.58
C ALA A 236 -23.96 5.15 -13.35
N THR A 237 -23.99 6.49 -13.50
CA THR A 237 -24.39 7.41 -12.44
C THR A 237 -25.88 7.27 -12.12
N ASP A 238 -26.74 7.15 -13.14
CA ASP A 238 -28.18 6.98 -12.97
C ASP A 238 -28.51 5.63 -12.31
N MET A 239 -27.83 4.56 -12.72
CA MET A 239 -27.94 3.24 -12.08
C MET A 239 -27.51 3.29 -10.62
N PHE A 240 -26.42 3.97 -10.30
CA PHE A 240 -25.99 4.17 -8.92
C PHE A 240 -27.02 4.96 -8.10
N ASN A 241 -27.53 6.07 -8.64
CA ASN A 241 -28.53 6.90 -7.96
C ASN A 241 -29.84 6.14 -7.71
N GLY A 242 -30.28 5.32 -8.67
CA GLY A 242 -31.42 4.42 -8.50
C GLY A 242 -31.20 3.41 -7.36
N ARG A 243 -30.03 2.77 -7.32
CA ARG A 243 -29.63 1.85 -6.24
C ARG A 243 -29.51 2.57 -4.89
N LEU A 244 -29.02 3.81 -4.90
CA LEU A 244 -28.83 4.62 -3.69
C LEU A 244 -30.19 5.00 -3.06
N ALA A 245 -31.22 5.23 -3.87
CA ALA A 245 -32.57 5.56 -3.39
C ALA A 245 -33.17 4.42 -2.54
N ILE A 246 -32.81 3.16 -2.83
CA ILE A 246 -33.25 1.96 -2.12
C ILE A 246 -32.06 1.19 -1.54
N ALA A 247 -31.07 1.89 -1.03
CA ALA A 247 -29.75 1.32 -0.72
C ALA A 247 -29.77 0.15 0.27
N GLU A 248 -30.68 0.18 1.24
CA GLU A 248 -30.79 -0.88 2.27
C GLU A 248 -31.45 -2.16 1.74
N GLN A 249 -32.12 -2.12 0.58
CA GLN A 249 -32.69 -3.31 -0.03
C GLN A 249 -31.62 -4.26 -0.57
N PRO A 250 -31.93 -5.56 -0.68
CA PRO A 250 -31.03 -6.54 -1.29
C PRO A 250 -30.60 -6.12 -2.70
N VAL A 251 -29.40 -6.51 -3.10
CA VAL A 251 -28.88 -6.23 -4.45
C VAL A 251 -29.74 -6.90 -5.52
N ALA A 252 -30.25 -8.10 -5.27
CA ALA A 252 -31.17 -8.79 -6.16
C ALA A 252 -32.48 -8.00 -6.43
N GLU A 253 -32.87 -7.11 -5.51
CA GLU A 253 -34.02 -6.21 -5.62
C GLU A 253 -33.64 -4.81 -6.15
N GLY A 254 -32.40 -4.63 -6.59
CA GLY A 254 -31.89 -3.39 -7.17
C GLY A 254 -31.23 -2.43 -6.18
N GLY A 255 -31.12 -2.76 -4.88
CA GLY A 255 -30.46 -1.94 -3.86
C GLY A 255 -28.94 -2.05 -3.88
N LEU A 256 -28.28 -1.38 -2.93
CA LEU A 256 -26.83 -1.50 -2.67
C LEU A 256 -26.50 -2.64 -1.70
N GLY A 257 -27.50 -3.23 -1.03
CA GLY A 257 -27.32 -4.24 0.00
C GLY A 257 -26.73 -3.72 1.31
N GLY A 258 -26.83 -2.41 1.58
CA GLY A 258 -26.30 -1.81 2.80
C GLY A 258 -26.53 -0.31 2.91
N LYS A 259 -26.16 0.26 4.07
CA LYS A 259 -26.32 1.70 4.34
C LYS A 259 -25.41 2.54 3.45
N PRO A 260 -25.88 3.69 2.93
CA PRO A 260 -25.04 4.63 2.17
C PRO A 260 -23.83 5.08 2.98
N VAL A 261 -22.75 5.40 2.27
CA VAL A 261 -21.53 5.96 2.88
C VAL A 261 -21.73 7.47 3.11
N PRO A 262 -21.81 7.95 4.36
CA PRO A 262 -21.93 9.38 4.62
C PRO A 262 -20.67 10.13 4.20
N GLY A 263 -20.81 11.42 3.88
CA GLY A 263 -19.72 12.24 3.36
C GLY A 263 -18.49 12.29 4.27
N TRP A 264 -18.67 12.37 5.59
CA TRP A 264 -17.57 12.39 6.54
C TRP A 264 -16.76 11.07 6.55
N LEU A 265 -17.43 9.93 6.39
CA LEU A 265 -16.77 8.63 6.27
C LEU A 265 -15.98 8.54 4.94
N PHE A 266 -16.58 9.00 3.83
CA PHE A 266 -15.89 9.05 2.55
C PHE A 266 -14.62 9.91 2.60
N TRP A 267 -14.69 11.13 3.14
CA TRP A 267 -13.53 12.00 3.25
C TRP A 267 -12.47 11.49 4.23
N SER A 268 -12.88 10.71 5.25
CA SER A 268 -11.91 10.03 6.10
C SER A 268 -11.12 8.95 5.34
N VAL A 269 -11.74 8.28 4.36
CA VAL A 269 -11.02 7.36 3.46
C VAL A 269 -9.99 8.09 2.61
N VAL A 270 -10.39 9.21 1.99
CA VAL A 270 -9.48 10.05 1.19
C VAL A 270 -8.31 10.52 2.04
N PHE A 271 -8.58 11.04 3.24
CA PHE A 271 -7.55 11.52 4.17
C PHE A 271 -6.63 10.38 4.61
N MET A 272 -7.19 9.31 5.15
CA MET A 272 -6.43 8.16 5.65
C MET A 272 -5.52 7.59 4.56
N SER A 273 -6.08 7.27 3.38
CA SER A 273 -5.29 6.64 2.32
C SER A 273 -4.18 7.54 1.79
N SER A 274 -4.40 8.85 1.76
CA SER A 274 -3.42 9.83 1.29
C SER A 274 -2.35 10.12 2.36
N MET A 275 -2.75 10.39 3.59
CA MET A 275 -1.82 10.81 4.64
C MET A 275 -1.03 9.64 5.26
N ALA A 276 -1.51 8.42 5.12
CA ALA A 276 -0.79 7.24 5.62
C ALA A 276 0.64 7.17 5.07
N THR A 277 0.87 7.50 3.81
CA THR A 277 2.19 7.44 3.17
C THR A 277 3.25 8.31 3.85
N TRP A 278 2.84 9.37 4.55
CA TRP A 278 3.75 10.27 5.26
C TRP A 278 4.34 9.65 6.54
N GLY A 279 3.62 8.70 7.14
CA GLY A 279 4.03 8.01 8.36
C GLY A 279 4.40 6.54 8.15
N MET A 280 4.17 5.99 6.96
CA MET A 280 4.48 4.58 6.68
C MET A 280 5.96 4.38 6.37
N PRO A 281 6.69 3.56 7.15
CA PRO A 281 8.15 3.45 7.07
C PRO A 281 8.64 2.96 5.70
N GLN A 282 7.95 2.05 5.02
CA GLN A 282 8.32 1.58 3.67
C GLN A 282 8.21 2.68 2.60
N MET A 283 7.36 3.68 2.80
CA MET A 283 7.23 4.82 1.90
C MET A 283 8.33 5.86 2.19
N VAL A 284 8.53 6.17 3.46
CA VAL A 284 9.55 7.12 3.94
C VAL A 284 10.97 6.63 3.62
N GLN A 285 11.22 5.33 3.68
CA GLN A 285 12.49 4.70 3.30
C GLN A 285 12.95 5.04 1.87
N LYS A 286 12.02 5.28 0.94
CA LYS A 286 12.37 5.68 -0.44
C LYS A 286 13.14 7.00 -0.44
N TYR A 287 12.83 7.93 0.47
CA TYR A 287 13.57 9.19 0.60
C TYR A 287 14.99 9.00 1.14
N TYR A 288 15.23 8.00 2.01
CA TYR A 288 16.56 7.67 2.53
C TYR A 288 17.51 7.21 1.41
N ALA A 289 16.98 6.52 0.40
CA ALA A 289 17.75 5.96 -0.72
C ALA A 289 18.08 6.97 -1.83
N ILE A 290 17.55 8.21 -1.80
CA ILE A 290 17.78 9.22 -2.83
C ILE A 290 19.26 9.63 -2.88
N LYS A 291 19.86 9.60 -4.08
CA LYS A 291 21.24 9.97 -4.31
C LYS A 291 21.45 11.49 -4.23
N ASP A 292 20.61 12.27 -4.92
CA ASP A 292 20.74 13.71 -5.10
C ASP A 292 19.45 14.45 -4.71
N GLU A 293 19.55 15.35 -3.74
CA GLU A 293 18.42 16.14 -3.22
C GLU A 293 17.84 17.10 -4.27
N GLY A 294 18.66 17.59 -5.22
CA GLY A 294 18.23 18.50 -6.30
C GLY A 294 17.23 17.88 -7.28
N GLN A 295 17.15 16.54 -7.31
CA GLN A 295 16.28 15.82 -8.23
C GLN A 295 14.93 15.41 -7.60
N ILE A 296 14.69 15.71 -6.34
CA ILE A 296 13.47 15.33 -5.61
C ILE A 296 12.23 15.94 -6.27
N PHE A 297 12.30 17.18 -6.72
CA PHE A 297 11.17 17.84 -7.39
C PHE A 297 10.78 17.13 -8.70
N LYS A 298 11.77 16.70 -9.51
CA LYS A 298 11.49 15.90 -10.72
C LYS A 298 10.84 14.57 -10.37
N GLY A 299 11.32 13.91 -9.32
CA GLY A 299 10.71 12.68 -8.79
C GLY A 299 9.27 12.88 -8.33
N SER A 300 8.94 14.03 -7.71
CA SER A 300 7.58 14.33 -7.24
C SER A 300 6.57 14.42 -8.39
N ILE A 301 6.95 15.00 -9.53
CA ILE A 301 6.09 15.10 -10.72
C ILE A 301 5.81 13.71 -11.30
N VAL A 302 6.85 12.87 -11.40
CA VAL A 302 6.71 11.50 -11.91
C VAL A 302 5.81 10.67 -10.99
N CYS A 303 6.03 10.77 -9.68
CA CYS A 303 5.24 10.07 -8.68
C CYS A 303 3.77 10.53 -8.71
N PHE A 304 3.53 11.84 -8.86
CA PHE A 304 2.18 12.42 -9.02
C PHE A 304 1.46 11.86 -10.26
N ALA A 305 2.11 11.93 -11.42
CA ALA A 305 1.53 11.46 -12.68
C ALA A 305 1.21 9.95 -12.61
N PHE A 306 2.14 9.16 -12.05
CA PHE A 306 1.94 7.74 -11.83
C PHE A 306 0.73 7.49 -10.91
N ALA A 307 0.68 8.13 -9.75
CA ALA A 307 -0.36 7.92 -8.76
C ALA A 307 -1.74 8.37 -9.27
N LEU A 308 -1.80 9.48 -10.02
CA LEU A 308 -3.04 9.97 -10.61
C LEU A 308 -3.60 8.99 -11.63
N VAL A 309 -2.77 8.54 -12.57
CA VAL A 309 -3.19 7.62 -13.63
C VAL A 309 -3.64 6.28 -13.05
N VAL A 310 -2.81 5.68 -12.19
CA VAL A 310 -3.09 4.36 -11.61
C VAL A 310 -4.29 4.42 -10.66
N GLY A 311 -4.38 5.47 -9.82
CA GLY A 311 -5.49 5.66 -8.89
C GLY A 311 -6.82 5.88 -9.61
N VAL A 312 -6.86 6.81 -10.57
CA VAL A 312 -8.07 7.07 -11.36
C VAL A 312 -8.52 5.81 -12.11
N ALA A 313 -7.57 5.09 -12.73
CA ALA A 313 -7.88 3.85 -13.42
C ALA A 313 -8.52 2.81 -12.49
N ALA A 314 -7.92 2.55 -11.32
CA ALA A 314 -8.41 1.55 -10.38
C ALA A 314 -9.84 1.87 -9.89
N TYR A 315 -10.09 3.09 -9.42
CA TYR A 315 -11.40 3.48 -8.91
C TYR A 315 -12.48 3.59 -9.99
N SER A 316 -12.10 3.93 -11.25
CA SER A 316 -13.03 3.92 -12.39
C SER A 316 -13.58 2.52 -12.64
N ILE A 317 -12.74 1.48 -12.59
CA ILE A 317 -13.20 0.10 -12.80
C ILE A 317 -14.24 -0.30 -11.75
N GLY A 318 -14.00 0.05 -10.48
CA GLY A 318 -14.98 -0.22 -9.41
C GLY A 318 -16.32 0.53 -9.62
N ALA A 319 -16.29 1.76 -10.15
CA ALA A 319 -17.50 2.53 -10.45
C ALA A 319 -18.28 1.94 -11.65
N PHE A 320 -17.61 1.42 -12.65
CA PHE A 320 -18.25 0.74 -13.78
C PHE A 320 -18.96 -0.58 -13.40
N ALA A 321 -18.75 -1.11 -12.18
CA ALA A 321 -19.51 -2.26 -11.70
C ALA A 321 -21.03 -2.03 -11.68
N HIS A 322 -21.50 -0.79 -11.62
CA HIS A 322 -22.93 -0.47 -11.70
C HIS A 322 -23.54 -0.76 -13.07
N LEU A 323 -22.74 -0.87 -14.13
CA LEU A 323 -23.18 -1.23 -15.49
C LEU A 323 -23.19 -2.75 -15.75
N MET A 324 -22.77 -3.56 -14.76
CA MET A 324 -22.79 -5.01 -14.90
C MET A 324 -24.22 -5.56 -14.96
N PRO A 325 -24.48 -6.59 -15.78
CA PRO A 325 -25.74 -7.31 -15.77
C PRO A 325 -26.09 -7.85 -14.38
N MET A 326 -27.38 -7.88 -14.04
CA MET A 326 -27.83 -8.32 -12.73
C MET A 326 -27.37 -9.75 -12.40
N ASP A 327 -27.41 -10.67 -13.37
CA ASP A 327 -26.97 -12.05 -13.18
C ASP A 327 -25.49 -12.12 -12.75
N SER A 328 -24.63 -11.28 -13.37
CA SER A 328 -23.22 -11.16 -12.99
C SER A 328 -23.03 -10.58 -11.60
N LEU A 329 -23.86 -9.63 -11.17
CA LEU A 329 -23.83 -9.06 -9.82
C LEU A 329 -24.31 -10.09 -8.79
N VAL A 330 -25.39 -10.82 -9.08
CA VAL A 330 -25.92 -11.88 -8.22
C VAL A 330 -24.88 -12.99 -8.01
N ALA A 331 -24.07 -13.31 -9.03
CA ALA A 331 -22.96 -14.27 -8.89
C ALA A 331 -21.86 -13.82 -7.92
N THR A 332 -21.79 -12.53 -7.57
CA THR A 332 -20.84 -12.00 -6.57
C THR A 332 -21.41 -11.90 -5.16
N LEU A 333 -22.63 -12.38 -4.92
CA LEU A 333 -23.23 -12.32 -3.59
C LEU A 333 -22.59 -13.34 -2.64
N ASN A 334 -22.35 -12.90 -1.41
CA ASN A 334 -21.97 -13.79 -0.32
C ASN A 334 -23.17 -14.55 0.26
N ALA A 335 -22.96 -15.43 1.23
CA ALA A 335 -24.00 -16.21 1.87
C ALA A 335 -25.11 -15.35 2.53
N ASP A 336 -24.82 -14.10 2.87
CA ASP A 336 -25.78 -13.15 3.48
C ASP A 336 -26.57 -12.38 2.42
N GLY A 337 -26.45 -12.68 1.12
CA GLY A 337 -27.10 -11.97 0.02
C GLY A 337 -26.55 -10.56 -0.25
N LYS A 338 -25.37 -10.24 0.31
CA LYS A 338 -24.67 -8.96 0.08
C LYS A 338 -23.56 -9.15 -0.94
N ILE A 339 -23.26 -8.09 -1.70
CA ILE A 339 -22.11 -8.08 -2.61
C ILE A 339 -20.81 -8.37 -1.84
N ASP A 340 -20.06 -9.36 -2.31
CA ASP A 340 -18.64 -9.45 -1.97
C ASP A 340 -17.87 -8.45 -2.82
N VAL A 341 -17.62 -7.28 -2.23
CA VAL A 341 -16.98 -6.15 -2.90
C VAL A 341 -15.60 -6.49 -3.48
N ASN A 342 -14.95 -7.54 -2.98
CA ASN A 342 -13.66 -7.98 -3.49
C ASN A 342 -13.77 -8.78 -4.79
N GLN A 343 -14.96 -9.30 -5.10
CA GLN A 343 -15.23 -9.99 -6.37
C GLN A 343 -15.70 -9.03 -7.48
N LEU A 344 -16.12 -7.81 -7.14
CA LEU A 344 -16.67 -6.86 -8.12
C LEU A 344 -15.67 -6.50 -9.23
N VAL A 345 -14.48 -6.04 -8.87
CA VAL A 345 -13.48 -5.66 -9.88
C VAL A 345 -13.05 -6.84 -10.74
N PRO A 346 -12.72 -8.01 -10.18
CA PRO A 346 -12.49 -9.21 -11.00
C PRO A 346 -13.64 -9.51 -11.96
N SER A 347 -14.90 -9.42 -11.50
CA SER A 347 -16.08 -9.68 -12.35
C SER A 347 -16.22 -8.67 -13.49
N VAL A 348 -16.01 -7.36 -13.23
CA VAL A 348 -16.00 -6.34 -14.30
C VAL A 348 -14.93 -6.67 -15.34
N LEU A 349 -13.72 -7.01 -14.90
CA LEU A 349 -12.60 -7.31 -15.80
C LEU A 349 -12.88 -8.54 -16.67
N ILE A 350 -13.40 -9.62 -16.09
CA ILE A 350 -13.74 -10.85 -16.85
C ILE A 350 -14.88 -10.59 -17.82
N HIS A 351 -15.88 -9.80 -17.44
CA HIS A 351 -17.01 -9.48 -18.31
C HIS A 351 -16.62 -8.59 -19.50
N THR A 352 -15.68 -7.67 -19.30
CA THR A 352 -15.35 -6.64 -20.29
C THR A 352 -14.13 -6.94 -21.15
N LEU A 353 -13.19 -7.76 -20.65
CA LEU A 353 -11.90 -7.97 -21.29
C LEU A 353 -11.78 -9.35 -21.95
N PRO A 354 -11.21 -9.45 -23.14
CA PRO A 354 -10.87 -10.73 -23.74
C PRO A 354 -9.74 -11.42 -22.95
N SER A 355 -9.68 -12.77 -23.04
CA SER A 355 -8.74 -13.60 -22.25
C SER A 355 -7.27 -13.20 -22.39
N TRP A 356 -6.83 -12.79 -23.59
CA TRP A 356 -5.45 -12.32 -23.79
C TRP A 356 -5.15 -11.02 -23.05
N PHE A 357 -6.15 -10.12 -22.91
CA PHE A 357 -5.96 -8.86 -22.20
C PHE A 357 -6.06 -9.03 -20.69
N LEU A 358 -6.86 -9.99 -20.21
CA LEU A 358 -6.87 -10.40 -18.80
C LEU A 358 -5.48 -10.79 -18.30
N ALA A 359 -4.64 -11.42 -19.16
CA ALA A 359 -3.25 -11.71 -18.81
C ALA A 359 -2.44 -10.44 -18.51
N ILE A 360 -2.63 -9.36 -19.28
CA ILE A 360 -1.96 -8.08 -19.07
C ILE A 360 -2.42 -7.45 -17.73
N VAL A 361 -3.72 -7.49 -17.46
CA VAL A 361 -4.27 -6.97 -16.20
C VAL A 361 -3.80 -7.80 -15.00
N LEU A 362 -3.67 -9.11 -15.18
CA LEU A 362 -3.12 -10.00 -14.17
C LEU A 362 -1.67 -9.63 -13.84
N LEU A 363 -0.84 -9.38 -14.88
CA LEU A 363 0.53 -8.89 -14.71
C LEU A 363 0.58 -7.53 -14.02
N LEU A 364 -0.36 -6.63 -14.32
CA LEU A 364 -0.47 -5.33 -13.64
C LEU A 364 -0.69 -5.53 -12.15
N VAL A 365 -1.71 -6.29 -11.73
CA VAL A 365 -2.06 -6.48 -10.32
C VAL A 365 -1.00 -7.32 -9.58
N LEU A 366 -0.40 -8.31 -10.26
CA LEU A 366 0.77 -9.03 -9.74
C LEU A 366 1.94 -8.08 -9.49
N SER A 367 2.31 -7.27 -10.47
CA SER A 367 3.41 -6.30 -10.36
C SER A 367 3.18 -5.34 -9.20
N ALA A 368 1.97 -4.79 -9.11
CA ALA A 368 1.55 -3.92 -8.02
C ALA A 368 1.70 -4.57 -6.65
N SER A 369 1.20 -5.80 -6.53
CA SER A 369 1.18 -6.52 -5.26
C SER A 369 2.57 -6.99 -4.84
N MET A 370 3.37 -7.50 -5.76
CA MET A 370 4.73 -7.98 -5.46
C MET A 370 5.67 -6.85 -5.06
N SER A 371 5.58 -5.67 -5.70
CA SER A 371 6.35 -4.48 -5.30
C SER A 371 5.97 -4.02 -3.88
N THR A 372 4.67 -3.96 -3.57
CA THR A 372 4.21 -3.61 -2.23
C THR A 372 4.65 -4.64 -1.18
N LEU A 373 4.45 -5.94 -1.43
CA LEU A 373 4.86 -7.01 -0.52
C LEU A 373 6.37 -6.99 -0.26
N CYS A 374 7.18 -6.72 -1.30
CA CYS A 374 8.61 -6.58 -1.17
C CYS A 374 8.98 -5.43 -0.22
N SER A 375 8.39 -4.26 -0.43
CA SER A 375 8.64 -3.09 0.42
C SER A 375 8.20 -3.33 1.86
N LEU A 376 7.04 -3.97 2.10
CA LEU A 376 6.55 -4.30 3.43
C LEU A 376 7.43 -5.32 4.15
N ALA A 377 7.78 -6.41 3.47
CA ALA A 377 8.59 -7.48 4.05
C ALA A 377 10.02 -7.02 4.37
N LEU A 378 10.65 -6.26 3.47
CA LEU A 378 11.99 -5.71 3.71
C LEU A 378 12.00 -4.72 4.87
N THR A 379 11.01 -3.82 4.93
CA THR A 379 10.90 -2.84 6.02
C THR A 379 10.63 -3.52 7.36
N SER A 380 9.74 -4.51 7.39
CA SER A 380 9.44 -5.27 8.61
C SER A 380 10.64 -6.09 9.07
N ALA A 381 11.27 -6.83 8.16
CA ALA A 381 12.45 -7.63 8.49
C ALA A 381 13.65 -6.79 8.94
N SER A 382 13.84 -5.59 8.36
CA SER A 382 14.89 -4.67 8.79
C SER A 382 14.61 -4.06 10.16
N ALA A 383 13.36 -3.73 10.47
CA ALA A 383 12.98 -3.27 11.82
C ALA A 383 13.33 -4.31 12.88
N PHE A 384 13.12 -5.59 12.60
CA PHE A 384 13.58 -6.63 13.53
C PHE A 384 15.11 -6.81 13.51
N SER A 385 15.72 -7.00 12.34
CA SER A 385 17.15 -7.34 12.22
C SER A 385 18.09 -6.20 12.63
N ILE A 386 17.79 -4.96 12.22
CA ILE A 386 18.63 -3.79 12.49
C ILE A 386 18.26 -3.20 13.85
N ASP A 387 16.98 -2.93 14.08
CA ASP A 387 16.55 -2.13 15.22
C ASP A 387 16.43 -2.96 16.50
N VAL A 388 15.99 -4.23 16.43
CA VAL A 388 15.85 -5.10 17.60
C VAL A 388 17.09 -5.97 17.77
N PHE A 389 17.43 -6.81 16.78
CA PHE A 389 18.52 -7.77 16.93
C PHE A 389 19.89 -7.10 17.09
N ARG A 390 20.32 -6.29 16.11
CA ARG A 390 21.59 -5.54 16.24
C ARG A 390 21.51 -4.41 17.25
N GLY A 391 20.34 -3.82 17.43
CA GLY A 391 20.17 -2.72 18.37
C GLY A 391 20.25 -3.12 19.84
N TYR A 392 19.78 -4.32 20.22
CA TYR A 392 19.64 -4.73 21.62
C TYR A 392 20.14 -6.13 21.92
N MET A 393 19.92 -7.12 21.01
CA MET A 393 20.23 -8.53 21.33
C MET A 393 21.68 -8.88 21.03
N ALA A 394 22.22 -8.45 19.89
CA ALA A 394 23.57 -8.79 19.44
C ALA A 394 24.27 -7.62 18.72
N PRO A 395 24.62 -6.53 19.42
CA PRO A 395 25.19 -5.32 18.81
C PRO A 395 26.52 -5.56 18.04
N ARG A 396 27.26 -6.58 18.44
CA ARG A 396 28.56 -6.94 17.83
C ARG A 396 28.46 -8.06 16.81
N SER A 397 27.25 -8.41 16.36
CA SER A 397 27.04 -9.46 15.36
C SER A 397 27.71 -9.13 14.02
N SER A 398 28.21 -10.17 13.35
CA SER A 398 28.82 -10.02 12.02
C SER A 398 27.77 -9.61 10.97
N GLU A 399 28.21 -8.98 9.86
CA GLU A 399 27.33 -8.66 8.72
C GLU A 399 26.64 -9.92 8.17
N LYS A 400 27.34 -11.06 8.13
CA LYS A 400 26.77 -12.34 7.69
C LYS A 400 25.64 -12.79 8.61
N THR A 401 25.82 -12.70 9.92
CA THR A 401 24.79 -13.05 10.91
C THR A 401 23.58 -12.14 10.76
N ALA A 402 23.79 -10.83 10.63
CA ALA A 402 22.71 -9.87 10.44
C ALA A 402 21.91 -10.12 9.16
N LEU A 403 22.58 -10.47 8.05
CA LEU A 403 21.92 -10.86 6.79
C LEU A 403 21.09 -12.15 6.92
N VAL A 404 21.58 -13.14 7.67
CA VAL A 404 20.83 -14.37 7.94
C VAL A 404 19.57 -14.04 8.77
N VAL A 405 19.72 -13.27 9.84
CA VAL A 405 18.59 -12.84 10.68
C VAL A 405 17.57 -12.07 9.84
N LEU A 406 18.01 -11.17 8.96
CA LEU A 406 17.15 -10.40 8.08
C LEU A 406 16.33 -11.31 7.14
N ARG A 407 16.96 -12.32 6.52
CA ARG A 407 16.27 -13.28 5.65
C ARG A 407 15.29 -14.17 6.41
N VAL A 408 15.66 -14.65 7.59
CA VAL A 408 14.79 -15.45 8.46
C VAL A 408 13.59 -14.62 8.91
N SER A 409 13.81 -13.35 9.30
CA SER A 409 12.73 -12.44 9.67
C SER A 409 11.80 -12.16 8.49
N CYS A 410 12.33 -12.04 7.28
CA CYS A 410 11.55 -11.89 6.06
C CYS A 410 10.66 -13.12 5.80
N ALA A 411 11.23 -14.33 5.92
CA ALA A 411 10.48 -15.58 5.77
C ALA A 411 9.37 -15.70 6.83
N PHE A 412 9.69 -15.40 8.10
CA PHE A 412 8.72 -15.39 9.19
C PHE A 412 7.59 -14.40 8.94
N PHE A 413 7.91 -13.19 8.45
CA PHE A 413 6.94 -12.17 8.09
C PHE A 413 5.98 -12.65 6.98
N VAL A 414 6.51 -13.27 5.91
CA VAL A 414 5.70 -13.78 4.79
C VAL A 414 4.75 -14.89 5.27
N VAL A 415 5.24 -15.83 6.09
CA VAL A 415 4.42 -16.89 6.68
C VAL A 415 3.34 -16.31 7.61
N GLY A 416 3.69 -15.32 8.44
CA GLY A 416 2.72 -14.63 9.29
C GLY A 416 1.62 -13.93 8.48
N ALA A 417 1.99 -13.22 7.41
CA ALA A 417 1.03 -12.57 6.51
C ALA A 417 0.12 -13.60 5.80
N TYR A 418 0.68 -14.73 5.37
CA TYR A 418 -0.09 -15.85 4.82
C TYR A 418 -1.13 -16.37 5.80
N LEU A 419 -0.73 -16.64 7.05
CA LEU A 419 -1.66 -17.13 8.08
C LEU A 419 -2.80 -16.13 8.34
N VAL A 420 -2.49 -14.84 8.46
CA VAL A 420 -3.52 -13.80 8.63
C VAL A 420 -4.47 -13.76 7.43
N ALA A 421 -3.95 -13.86 6.19
CA ALA A 421 -4.78 -13.90 4.98
C ALA A 421 -5.65 -15.16 4.91
N LEU A 422 -5.14 -16.31 5.34
CA LEU A 422 -5.84 -17.59 5.34
C LEU A 422 -7.10 -17.56 6.22
N PHE A 423 -7.01 -16.89 7.39
CA PHE A 423 -8.14 -16.80 8.33
C PHE A 423 -9.09 -15.64 8.05
N ASN A 424 -8.64 -14.58 7.37
CA ASN A 424 -9.42 -13.35 7.18
C ASN A 424 -9.39 -12.83 5.72
N PRO A 425 -9.75 -13.64 4.72
CA PRO A 425 -9.53 -13.30 3.32
C PRO A 425 -10.34 -12.07 2.85
N SER A 426 -11.53 -11.85 3.39
CA SER A 426 -12.45 -10.77 2.98
C SER A 426 -12.19 -9.40 3.63
N TRP A 427 -11.19 -9.29 4.55
CA TRP A 427 -10.97 -8.08 5.35
C TRP A 427 -9.93 -7.12 4.75
N ILE A 428 -9.79 -7.06 3.43
CA ILE A 428 -8.71 -6.33 2.76
C ILE A 428 -8.62 -4.86 3.23
N VAL A 429 -9.71 -4.11 3.11
CA VAL A 429 -9.75 -2.69 3.50
C VAL A 429 -9.54 -2.51 5.01
N ALA A 430 -10.17 -3.34 5.84
CA ALA A 430 -10.08 -3.23 7.29
C ALA A 430 -8.67 -3.54 7.82
N LEU A 431 -8.01 -4.61 7.32
CA LEU A 431 -6.65 -4.97 7.69
C LEU A 431 -5.65 -3.87 7.32
N THR A 432 -5.82 -3.29 6.13
CA THR A 432 -4.99 -2.18 5.67
C THR A 432 -5.22 -0.92 6.49
N SER A 433 -6.48 -0.58 6.76
CA SER A 433 -6.84 0.59 7.58
C SER A 433 -6.32 0.48 9.00
N LEU A 434 -6.38 -0.72 9.62
CA LEU A 434 -5.82 -0.98 10.95
C LEU A 434 -4.31 -0.75 10.95
N THR A 435 -3.58 -1.30 9.97
CA THR A 435 -2.15 -1.07 9.83
C THR A 435 -1.83 0.42 9.72
N TRP A 436 -2.54 1.14 8.85
CA TRP A 436 -2.31 2.56 8.65
C TRP A 436 -2.67 3.37 9.89
N ALA A 437 -3.74 2.99 10.61
CA ALA A 437 -4.09 3.62 11.88
C ALA A 437 -2.98 3.49 12.93
N VAL A 438 -2.40 2.29 13.08
CA VAL A 438 -1.38 2.03 14.10
C VAL A 438 -0.03 2.61 13.70
N VAL A 439 0.46 2.27 12.49
CA VAL A 439 1.81 2.63 12.08
C VAL A 439 1.90 4.12 11.72
N ALA A 440 1.06 4.59 10.79
CA ALA A 440 1.08 6.01 10.44
C ALA A 440 0.55 6.88 11.58
N GLY A 441 -0.48 6.44 12.31
CA GLY A 441 -0.98 7.16 13.49
C GLY A 441 0.08 7.36 14.56
N GLY A 442 0.87 6.32 14.85
CA GLY A 442 1.95 6.42 15.85
C GLY A 442 3.17 7.22 15.37
N PHE A 443 3.46 7.22 14.08
CA PHE A 443 4.74 7.74 13.57
C PHE A 443 4.65 9.10 12.89
N LEU A 444 3.54 9.42 12.22
CA LEU A 444 3.40 10.59 11.36
C LEU A 444 3.73 11.90 12.09
N ALA A 445 3.06 12.20 13.19
CA ALA A 445 3.28 13.46 13.90
C ALA A 445 4.67 13.55 14.55
N PRO A 446 5.18 12.53 15.31
CA PRO A 446 6.55 12.56 15.79
C PRO A 446 7.59 12.70 14.68
N TYR A 447 7.35 12.08 13.52
CA TYR A 447 8.26 12.16 12.39
C TYR A 447 8.27 13.56 11.77
N VAL A 448 7.11 14.13 11.45
CA VAL A 448 6.98 15.47 10.87
C VAL A 448 7.53 16.55 11.81
N TYR A 449 7.14 16.54 13.08
CA TYR A 449 7.70 17.48 14.04
C TYR A 449 9.21 17.29 14.24
N GLY A 450 9.69 16.05 14.19
CA GLY A 450 11.11 15.75 14.24
C GLY A 450 11.91 16.38 13.11
N LEU A 451 11.33 16.41 11.89
CA LEU A 451 11.95 17.00 10.71
C LEU A 451 11.94 18.54 10.70
N PHE A 452 10.87 19.17 11.22
CA PHE A 452 10.65 20.58 10.95
C PHE A 452 10.69 21.46 12.21
N TRP A 453 10.51 20.92 13.40
CA TRP A 453 10.42 21.71 14.61
C TRP A 453 11.55 21.44 15.61
N ARG A 454 12.43 22.43 15.80
CA ARG A 454 13.53 22.35 16.78
C ARG A 454 13.06 22.21 18.22
N GLY A 455 11.88 22.77 18.54
CA GLY A 455 11.32 22.82 19.90
C GLY A 455 10.65 21.55 20.38
N VAL A 456 10.51 20.51 19.53
CA VAL A 456 9.90 19.26 19.96
C VAL A 456 10.74 18.56 21.02
N THR A 457 10.07 18.06 22.08
CA THR A 457 10.74 17.39 23.21
C THR A 457 10.65 15.86 23.09
N LYS A 458 11.51 15.16 23.81
CA LYS A 458 11.45 13.69 23.92
C LYS A 458 10.08 13.23 24.46
N ALA A 459 9.57 13.90 25.49
CA ALA A 459 8.27 13.58 26.08
C ALA A 459 7.13 13.84 25.11
N GLY A 460 7.15 14.96 24.36
CA GLY A 460 6.18 15.28 23.34
C GLY A 460 6.13 14.25 22.22
N ALA A 461 7.30 13.82 21.73
CA ALA A 461 7.38 12.79 20.69
C ALA A 461 6.87 11.42 21.19
N ILE A 462 7.22 11.02 22.40
CA ILE A 462 6.70 9.79 23.04
C ILE A 462 5.19 9.87 23.22
N ALA A 463 4.67 10.99 23.74
CA ALA A 463 3.24 11.18 23.92
C ALA A 463 2.48 11.12 22.59
N GLY A 464 3.01 11.73 21.52
CA GLY A 464 2.44 11.63 20.18
C GLY A 464 2.40 10.21 19.66
N MET A 465 3.51 9.47 19.74
CA MET A 465 3.55 8.06 19.34
C MET A 465 2.55 7.22 20.15
N ALA A 466 2.54 7.37 21.47
CA ALA A 466 1.62 6.65 22.35
C ALA A 466 0.15 6.99 22.04
N THR A 467 -0.18 8.27 21.80
CA THR A 467 -1.54 8.69 21.40
C THR A 467 -1.99 7.99 20.13
N GLY A 468 -1.17 7.98 19.08
CA GLY A 468 -1.52 7.29 17.83
C GLY A 468 -1.75 5.80 18.04
N LEU A 469 -0.88 5.12 18.78
CA LEU A 469 -1.00 3.69 19.09
C LEU A 469 -2.23 3.38 19.97
N ILE A 470 -2.51 4.19 20.99
CA ILE A 470 -3.65 3.99 21.88
C ILE A 470 -4.97 4.29 21.19
N VAL A 471 -5.05 5.41 20.44
CA VAL A 471 -6.25 5.80 19.72
C VAL A 471 -6.61 4.74 18.66
N SER A 472 -5.62 4.30 17.85
CA SER A 472 -5.86 3.31 16.82
C SER A 472 -6.36 1.97 17.38
N ASN A 473 -5.67 1.42 18.37
CA ASN A 473 -6.04 0.13 18.93
C ASN A 473 -7.27 0.24 19.84
N GLY A 474 -7.33 1.27 20.71
CA GLY A 474 -8.43 1.45 21.64
C GLY A 474 -9.79 1.63 20.92
N PHE A 475 -9.85 2.51 19.92
CA PHE A 475 -11.09 2.70 19.15
C PHE A 475 -11.43 1.49 18.27
N TYR A 476 -10.44 0.90 17.56
CA TYR A 476 -10.71 -0.24 16.69
C TYR A 476 -11.22 -1.45 17.48
N TRP A 477 -10.51 -1.86 18.51
CA TRP A 477 -10.90 -3.00 19.33
C TRP A 477 -12.09 -2.68 20.23
N GLY A 478 -12.24 -1.42 20.67
CA GLY A 478 -13.44 -0.96 21.35
C GLY A 478 -14.68 -1.16 20.48
N LEU A 479 -14.68 -0.69 19.24
CA LEU A 479 -15.77 -0.92 18.30
C LEU A 479 -15.99 -2.42 18.01
N PHE A 480 -14.91 -3.19 17.91
CA PHE A 480 -14.98 -4.63 17.61
C PHE A 480 -15.69 -5.42 18.71
N PHE A 481 -15.36 -5.17 19.99
CA PHE A 481 -15.86 -5.93 21.14
C PHE A 481 -17.12 -5.33 21.77
N LEU A 482 -17.27 -3.98 21.75
CA LEU A 482 -18.39 -3.31 22.42
C LEU A 482 -19.59 -3.06 21.51
N ASP A 483 -19.39 -3.00 20.19
CA ASP A 483 -20.47 -2.84 19.20
C ASP A 483 -20.54 -4.07 18.29
N SER A 484 -19.69 -4.14 17.24
CA SER A 484 -19.63 -5.30 16.36
C SER A 484 -18.38 -5.29 15.48
N PRO A 485 -17.91 -6.48 15.00
CA PRO A 485 -16.88 -6.56 13.99
C PRO A 485 -17.21 -5.79 12.69
N ALA A 486 -18.50 -5.70 12.33
CA ALA A 486 -18.96 -4.97 11.15
C ALA A 486 -18.76 -3.46 11.31
N SER A 487 -19.06 -2.91 12.49
CA SER A 487 -18.84 -1.50 12.82
C SER A 487 -17.36 -1.16 12.85
N ALA A 488 -16.52 -2.00 13.45
CA ALA A 488 -15.07 -1.81 13.44
C ALA A 488 -14.51 -1.78 12.02
N LYS A 489 -14.96 -2.68 11.13
CA LYS A 489 -14.59 -2.68 9.70
C LYS A 489 -15.04 -1.41 9.00
N ARG A 490 -16.32 -1.03 9.17
CA ARG A 490 -16.92 0.14 8.50
C ARG A 490 -16.26 1.44 8.92
N LEU A 491 -15.95 1.60 10.21
CA LEU A 491 -15.39 2.82 10.78
C LEU A 491 -13.85 2.83 10.82
N SER A 492 -13.19 1.77 10.37
CA SER A 492 -11.71 1.69 10.38
C SER A 492 -11.01 2.89 9.69
N PRO A 493 -11.52 3.49 8.58
CA PRO A 493 -10.90 4.69 8.01
C PRO A 493 -11.01 5.92 8.92
N VAL A 494 -12.08 6.03 9.68
CA VAL A 494 -12.28 7.14 10.63
C VAL A 494 -11.33 6.99 11.81
N VAL A 495 -11.25 5.78 12.37
CA VAL A 495 -10.29 5.46 13.44
C VAL A 495 -8.86 5.79 13.00
N ALA A 496 -8.49 5.41 11.77
CA ALA A 496 -7.18 5.72 11.23
C ALA A 496 -6.95 7.23 11.07
N SER A 497 -7.95 7.97 10.58
CA SER A 497 -7.86 9.42 10.44
C SER A 497 -7.69 10.12 11.79
N ILE A 498 -8.46 9.73 12.81
CA ILE A 498 -8.34 10.28 14.17
C ILE A 498 -6.97 9.93 14.76
N ALA A 499 -6.51 8.68 14.60
CA ALA A 499 -5.20 8.24 15.09
C ALA A 499 -4.03 9.01 14.45
N MET A 500 -4.16 9.43 13.19
CA MET A 500 -3.16 10.26 12.51
C MET A 500 -3.24 11.74 12.94
N ILE A 501 -4.42 12.28 13.19
CA ILE A 501 -4.64 13.70 13.50
C ILE A 501 -4.35 14.01 14.96
N ALA A 502 -4.83 13.20 15.91
CA ALA A 502 -4.73 13.46 17.34
C ALA A 502 -3.29 13.73 17.82
N PRO A 503 -2.25 12.98 17.39
CA PRO A 503 -0.87 13.24 17.79
C PRO A 503 -0.34 14.62 17.36
N PHE A 504 -0.87 15.24 16.28
CA PHE A 504 -0.46 16.59 15.88
C PHE A 504 -0.83 17.67 16.93
N PHE A 505 -1.83 17.44 17.74
CA PHE A 505 -2.17 18.31 18.87
C PHE A 505 -1.39 17.93 20.14
N VAL A 506 -1.23 16.64 20.40
CA VAL A 506 -0.57 16.15 21.62
C VAL A 506 0.93 16.47 21.63
N VAL A 507 1.64 16.26 20.50
CA VAL A 507 3.09 16.54 20.42
C VAL A 507 3.42 17.98 20.84
N PRO A 508 2.82 19.03 20.24
CA PRO A 508 3.14 20.42 20.66
C PRO A 508 2.67 20.73 22.08
N LEU A 509 1.48 20.32 22.50
CA LEU A 509 0.98 20.58 23.84
C LEU A 509 1.93 20.04 24.93
N VAL A 510 2.37 18.79 24.77
CA VAL A 510 3.32 18.18 25.73
C VAL A 510 4.71 18.80 25.58
N SER A 511 5.14 19.16 24.37
CA SER A 511 6.47 19.76 24.17
C SER A 511 6.60 21.16 24.75
N LEU A 512 5.50 21.92 24.88
CA LEU A 512 5.51 23.25 25.45
C LEU A 512 5.73 23.22 26.98
N VAL A 513 5.30 22.15 27.68
CA VAL A 513 5.33 22.03 29.13
C VAL A 513 6.42 21.08 29.64
N THR A 514 7.20 20.46 28.76
CA THR A 514 8.23 19.49 29.15
C THR A 514 9.66 19.96 28.85
N LYS A 515 10.64 19.34 29.52
CA LYS A 515 12.06 19.65 29.36
C LYS A 515 12.50 19.54 27.89
N LYS A 516 13.15 20.57 27.40
CA LYS A 516 13.72 20.61 26.04
C LYS A 516 14.79 19.53 25.85
N LEU A 517 14.99 19.13 24.60
CA LEU A 517 16.08 18.23 24.23
C LEU A 517 17.43 18.87 24.47
N ASP A 518 18.46 18.04 24.63
CA ASP A 518 19.84 18.45 24.68
C ASP A 518 20.17 19.28 23.41
N PRO A 519 20.74 20.51 23.57
CA PRO A 519 21.15 21.33 22.46
C PRO A 519 22.05 20.63 21.43
N GLU A 520 22.92 19.71 21.88
CA GLU A 520 23.80 18.93 21.02
C GLU A 520 23.01 18.00 20.07
N LEU A 521 21.98 17.32 20.60
CA LEU A 521 21.08 16.49 19.74
C LEU A 521 20.32 17.34 18.73
N VAL A 522 19.90 18.53 19.11
CA VAL A 522 19.17 19.45 18.22
C VAL A 522 20.11 19.99 17.13
N SER A 523 21.30 20.43 17.52
CA SER A 523 22.34 20.92 16.60
C SER A 523 22.74 19.83 15.59
N LYS A 524 23.02 18.62 16.03
CA LYS A 524 23.32 17.48 15.15
C LYS A 524 22.24 17.22 14.09
N ALA A 525 20.96 17.44 14.45
CA ALA A 525 19.86 17.22 13.53
C ALA A 525 19.68 18.35 12.50
N PHE A 526 19.86 19.62 12.93
CA PHE A 526 19.45 20.78 12.12
C PHE A 526 20.60 21.60 11.56
N ASP A 527 21.77 21.63 12.23
CA ASP A 527 22.88 22.48 11.81
C ASP A 527 23.79 21.72 10.83
N ASP A 528 24.33 22.41 9.84
CA ASP A 528 25.34 21.83 8.97
C ASP A 528 26.61 21.63 9.82
N ALA A 529 27.29 20.48 9.66
CA ALA A 529 28.59 20.29 10.27
C ALA A 529 29.50 21.46 9.85
N PRO A 530 30.25 22.10 10.76
CA PRO A 530 31.22 23.11 10.36
C PRO A 530 32.11 22.47 9.30
N ASN A 531 32.24 23.15 8.14
CA ASN A 531 33.03 22.69 7.02
C ASN A 531 34.42 22.25 7.51
N ALA A 532 34.72 20.95 7.44
CA ALA A 532 36.04 20.41 7.73
C ALA A 532 37.08 20.80 6.64
N GLU A 533 36.73 21.71 5.74
CA GLU A 533 37.58 22.22 4.65
C GLU A 533 37.90 23.72 4.82
N SER A 534 38.46 24.10 5.97
CA SER A 534 39.19 25.35 6.07
C SER A 534 40.40 25.19 6.99
N ASN A 535 41.31 24.33 6.61
CA ASN A 535 42.70 24.44 7.02
C ASN A 535 43.55 24.52 5.73
N PRO A 536 43.94 25.71 5.28
CA PRO A 536 45.00 25.84 4.31
C PRO A 536 46.32 25.75 5.10
N SER A 537 47.01 24.66 4.93
CA SER A 537 48.43 24.60 5.26
C SER A 537 49.22 24.07 4.08
#